data_9616cd2bfab8ad542cd520daa999e4d9
#
_entry.id   9616cd2bfab8ad542cd520daa999e4d9
#
_cell.length_a   1.000
_cell.length_b   1.000
_cell.length_c   1.000
_cell.angle_alpha   90.00
_cell.angle_beta   90.00
_cell.angle_gamma   90.00
#
_symmetry.space_group_name_H-M   'P 1'
#
loop_
_entity.id
_entity.type
_entity.pdbx_description
1 polymer ?
#
loop_
_entity_poly.entity_id
_entity_poly.type
_entity_poly.pdbx_seq_one_letter_code
_entity_poly.pdbx_strand_id
1 'polypeptide(L)'
;EEGIYGKLSGTFIIGQGMCAPTMMAYAGEEAKLRYLPKLASGEEIWCQLFSEPHGGSDLAGLRTKAVKDGDTWVINGQKIWTSGAQHSDYGILITRTDPDVAKHRGLTMFFLDMKSDGVDIRPIKQANGDSGFNEVFFDNVRIPDAQRLGEVGDGWKVALTTLMNERLAIGGSIATGFPEIQALVSELVLASGPASDDQAVRSKLADWYAKSAGLKNTGARAISALSKGEIPGPENSIGKLVAGGMMQDIAKFAVDLQGIGGLVTDPAIARSQAQIQAMLMRSPAVRIEGGTDQILRNIIAERVLGLPEDMRADKGVAFSQIPTSQDSGTR
;
A
#
# COMPACT_ATOMS: atom_id res chain seq x y z
N GLU A 1 17.19 -13.15 18.58
CA GLU A 1 17.24 -11.81 17.96
C GLU A 1 16.21 -11.64 16.85
N GLU A 2 16.03 -12.59 15.92
CA GLU A 2 15.02 -12.52 14.82
C GLU A 2 13.57 -12.32 15.31
N GLY A 3 13.21 -12.85 16.47
CA GLY A 3 11.85 -12.74 17.03
C GLY A 3 11.48 -11.33 17.53
N ILE A 4 12.47 -10.48 17.83
CA ILE A 4 12.23 -9.09 18.28
C ILE A 4 12.06 -8.17 17.06
N TYR A 5 12.80 -8.38 15.99
CA TYR A 5 12.71 -7.60 14.75
C TYR A 5 11.40 -7.84 14.00
N GLY A 6 10.83 -9.04 14.04
CA GLY A 6 9.56 -9.36 13.38
C GLY A 6 8.35 -8.53 13.85
N LYS A 7 8.36 -7.99 15.07
CA LYS A 7 7.28 -7.13 15.60
C LYS A 7 7.44 -5.65 15.27
N LEU A 8 8.65 -5.20 14.94
CA LEU A 8 8.95 -3.81 14.56
C LEU A 8 8.88 -3.59 13.04
N SER A 9 8.79 -4.66 12.26
CA SER A 9 8.86 -4.62 10.79
C SER A 9 7.81 -3.72 10.13
N GLY A 10 6.60 -3.61 10.69
CA GLY A 10 5.53 -2.80 10.11
C GLY A 10 5.88 -1.32 9.97
N THR A 11 6.60 -0.74 10.94
CA THR A 11 6.98 0.67 10.96
C THR A 11 8.06 0.99 9.92
N PHE A 12 8.95 0.04 9.64
CA PHE A 12 10.12 0.26 8.77
C PHE A 12 9.92 -0.24 7.35
N ILE A 13 8.87 -1.03 7.09
CA ILE A 13 8.62 -1.65 5.77
C ILE A 13 8.57 -0.62 4.65
N ILE A 14 7.92 0.53 4.87
CA ILE A 14 7.80 1.58 3.85
C ILE A 14 9.17 2.21 3.60
N GLY A 15 9.87 2.59 4.66
CA GLY A 15 11.21 3.17 4.56
C GLY A 15 12.18 2.23 3.84
N GLN A 16 12.40 1.07 4.42
CA GLN A 16 13.41 0.11 3.93
C GLN A 16 13.00 -0.60 2.63
N GLY A 17 11.72 -0.95 2.49
CA GLY A 17 11.23 -1.73 1.36
C GLY A 17 10.82 -0.92 0.14
N MET A 18 10.54 0.38 0.28
CA MET A 18 10.01 1.24 -0.79
C MET A 18 10.83 2.50 -0.99
N CYS A 19 11.05 3.29 0.09
CA CYS A 19 11.77 4.56 -0.01
C CYS A 19 13.26 4.35 -0.29
N ALA A 20 13.93 3.42 0.40
CA ALA A 20 15.35 3.17 0.22
C ALA A 20 15.69 2.72 -1.22
N PRO A 21 15.02 1.73 -1.83
CA PRO A 21 15.29 1.37 -3.23
C PRO A 21 15.04 2.52 -4.21
N THR A 22 14.03 3.35 -3.95
CA THR A 22 13.72 4.52 -4.76
C THR A 22 14.82 5.58 -4.65
N MET A 23 15.28 5.86 -3.42
CA MET A 23 16.41 6.76 -3.16
C MET A 23 17.70 6.26 -3.80
N MET A 24 17.98 4.95 -3.69
CA MET A 24 19.16 4.32 -4.32
C MET A 24 19.18 4.52 -5.83
N ALA A 25 18.02 4.45 -6.48
CA ALA A 25 17.92 4.55 -7.94
C ALA A 25 17.96 5.99 -8.45
N TYR A 26 17.43 6.98 -7.69
CA TYR A 26 17.12 8.30 -8.24
C TYR A 26 17.66 9.50 -7.45
N ALA A 27 18.10 9.32 -6.20
CA ALA A 27 18.67 10.42 -5.44
C ALA A 27 20.10 10.73 -5.86
N GLY A 28 20.53 12.00 -5.66
CA GLY A 28 21.93 12.39 -5.81
C GLY A 28 22.83 11.71 -4.76
N GLU A 29 24.12 11.58 -5.06
CA GLU A 29 25.09 10.85 -4.19
C GLU A 29 25.16 11.44 -2.77
N GLU A 30 25.12 12.76 -2.63
CA GLU A 30 25.13 13.41 -1.31
C GLU A 30 23.91 12.99 -0.48
N ALA A 31 22.72 12.98 -1.08
CA ALA A 31 21.50 12.54 -0.43
C ALA A 31 21.56 11.05 -0.07
N LYS A 32 22.08 10.19 -0.94
CA LYS A 32 22.27 8.78 -0.65
C LYS A 32 23.15 8.57 0.58
N LEU A 33 24.30 9.23 0.62
CA LEU A 33 25.25 9.13 1.73
C LEU A 33 24.66 9.64 3.05
N ARG A 34 23.84 10.67 3.01
CA ARG A 34 23.21 11.26 4.20
C ARG A 34 22.05 10.45 4.74
N TYR A 35 21.17 9.98 3.87
CA TYR A 35 19.86 9.45 4.30
C TYR A 35 19.79 7.92 4.33
N LEU A 36 20.40 7.21 3.38
CA LEU A 36 20.28 5.75 3.32
C LEU A 36 20.80 5.01 4.54
N PRO A 37 21.96 5.37 5.16
CA PRO A 37 22.42 4.67 6.36
C PRO A 37 21.43 4.75 7.52
N LYS A 38 20.85 5.92 7.77
CA LYS A 38 19.90 6.14 8.86
C LYS A 38 18.54 5.53 8.59
N LEU A 39 18.11 5.53 7.33
CA LEU A 39 16.91 4.83 6.91
C LEU A 39 17.09 3.30 7.09
N ALA A 40 18.23 2.77 6.71
CA ALA A 40 18.52 1.34 6.83
C ALA A 40 18.64 0.88 8.29
N SER A 41 19.25 1.70 9.16
CA SER A 41 19.37 1.42 10.61
C SER A 41 18.05 1.60 11.37
N GLY A 42 17.07 2.30 10.78
CA GLY A 42 15.82 2.68 11.46
C GLY A 42 15.95 3.89 12.39
N GLU A 43 17.06 4.64 12.32
CA GLU A 43 17.21 5.90 13.03
C GLU A 43 16.27 6.98 12.48
N GLU A 44 15.95 6.92 11.18
CA GLU A 44 15.00 7.81 10.51
C GLU A 44 13.87 6.98 9.89
N ILE A 45 12.65 7.30 10.25
CA ILE A 45 11.43 6.65 9.74
C ILE A 45 10.93 7.41 8.52
N TRP A 46 10.57 6.68 7.46
CA TRP A 46 10.13 7.25 6.20
C TRP A 46 8.73 6.78 5.81
N CYS A 47 7.94 7.69 5.23
CA CYS A 47 6.59 7.39 4.71
C CYS A 47 6.47 7.66 3.20
N GLN A 48 5.33 7.24 2.63
CA GLN A 48 5.01 7.38 1.21
C GLN A 48 3.77 8.28 1.04
N LEU A 49 3.95 9.44 0.40
CA LEU A 49 2.95 10.49 0.20
C LEU A 49 2.43 10.45 -1.24
N PHE A 50 1.53 9.50 -1.53
CA PHE A 50 1.06 9.22 -2.89
C PHE A 50 -0.41 9.58 -3.09
N SER A 51 -1.32 8.84 -2.46
CA SER A 51 -2.77 8.97 -2.66
C SER A 51 -3.31 10.34 -2.26
N GLU A 52 -4.35 10.80 -2.96
CA GLU A 52 -5.08 12.03 -2.66
C GLU A 52 -6.57 11.72 -2.48
N PRO A 53 -7.36 12.60 -1.82
CA PRO A 53 -8.77 12.34 -1.55
C PRO A 53 -9.61 12.00 -2.79
N HIS A 54 -9.22 12.52 -3.96
CA HIS A 54 -9.92 12.27 -5.22
C HIS A 54 -9.27 11.19 -6.10
N GLY A 55 -8.13 10.63 -5.70
CA GLY A 55 -7.42 9.66 -6.54
C GLY A 55 -6.40 8.79 -5.79
N GLY A 56 -6.73 7.51 -5.62
CA GLY A 56 -5.80 6.46 -5.21
C GLY A 56 -5.46 5.55 -6.38
N SER A 57 -6.47 4.89 -6.98
CA SER A 57 -6.29 4.02 -8.14
C SER A 57 -5.82 4.77 -9.38
N ASP A 58 -6.30 5.99 -9.62
CA ASP A 58 -5.77 6.91 -10.63
C ASP A 58 -4.71 7.82 -10.02
N LEU A 59 -3.60 7.23 -9.56
CA LEU A 59 -2.50 7.99 -8.95
C LEU A 59 -1.96 9.08 -9.89
N ALA A 60 -1.90 8.81 -11.19
CA ALA A 60 -1.42 9.81 -12.15
C ALA A 60 -2.36 11.03 -12.27
N GLY A 61 -3.58 10.94 -11.75
CA GLY A 61 -4.54 12.04 -11.65
C GLY A 61 -4.30 13.00 -10.49
N LEU A 62 -3.24 12.83 -9.72
CA LEU A 62 -2.91 13.65 -8.54
C LEU A 62 -2.83 15.16 -8.85
N ARG A 63 -3.17 15.98 -7.84
CA ARG A 63 -3.30 17.46 -7.95
C ARG A 63 -2.37 18.24 -7.02
N THR A 64 -1.70 17.62 -6.05
CA THR A 64 -0.69 18.29 -5.24
C THR A 64 0.35 18.94 -6.17
N LYS A 65 0.46 20.25 -6.12
CA LYS A 65 1.29 21.04 -7.04
C LYS A 65 2.68 21.24 -6.47
N ALA A 66 3.68 21.28 -7.37
CA ALA A 66 5.00 21.78 -7.08
C ALA A 66 5.36 22.86 -8.13
N VAL A 67 5.62 24.08 -7.66
CA VAL A 67 5.99 25.21 -8.51
C VAL A 67 7.43 25.58 -8.20
N LYS A 68 8.27 25.67 -9.25
CA LYS A 68 9.68 26.03 -9.08
C LYS A 68 9.82 27.51 -8.73
N ASP A 69 10.64 27.78 -7.70
CA ASP A 69 11.00 29.11 -7.24
C ASP A 69 12.51 29.17 -6.95
N GLY A 70 13.29 29.60 -7.94
CA GLY A 70 14.75 29.55 -7.91
C GLY A 70 15.25 28.10 -7.75
N ASP A 71 16.04 27.85 -6.70
CA ASP A 71 16.59 26.52 -6.38
C ASP A 71 15.68 25.70 -5.44
N THR A 72 14.45 26.14 -5.25
CA THR A 72 13.45 25.47 -4.41
C THR A 72 12.16 25.18 -5.18
N TRP A 73 11.33 24.31 -4.62
CA TRP A 73 9.98 24.03 -5.08
C TRP A 73 8.99 24.38 -3.97
N VAL A 74 7.90 25.05 -4.32
CA VAL A 74 6.81 25.38 -3.42
C VAL A 74 5.69 24.38 -3.63
N ILE A 75 5.36 23.63 -2.56
CA ILE A 75 4.39 22.56 -2.60
C ILE A 75 3.09 23.01 -1.95
N ASN A 76 1.97 22.75 -2.64
CA ASN A 76 0.62 22.97 -2.13
C ASN A 76 -0.28 21.81 -2.50
N GLY A 77 -1.05 21.30 -1.53
CA GLY A 77 -1.98 20.20 -1.75
C GLY A 77 -2.24 19.35 -0.53
N GLN A 78 -2.73 18.14 -0.77
CA GLN A 78 -3.09 17.20 0.29
C GLN A 78 -2.82 15.77 -0.15
N LYS A 79 -2.26 14.98 0.76
CA LYS A 79 -2.15 13.52 0.64
C LYS A 79 -3.01 12.84 1.71
N ILE A 80 -3.47 11.63 1.42
CA ILE A 80 -4.31 10.86 2.34
C ILE A 80 -3.87 9.40 2.36
N TRP A 81 -4.28 8.68 3.39
CA TRP A 81 -3.94 7.27 3.62
C TRP A 81 -2.43 7.05 3.79
N THR A 82 -1.71 8.06 4.24
CA THR A 82 -0.27 7.97 4.49
C THR A 82 -0.01 7.19 5.77
N SER A 83 0.50 5.97 5.61
CA SER A 83 0.82 5.09 6.75
C SER A 83 1.96 5.67 7.57
N GLY A 84 1.73 5.82 8.89
CA GLY A 84 2.76 6.19 9.85
C GLY A 84 3.32 7.60 9.72
N ALA A 85 2.69 8.51 8.95
CA ALA A 85 3.20 9.88 8.75
C ALA A 85 3.44 10.62 10.07
N GLN A 86 2.60 10.38 11.08
CA GLN A 86 2.71 11.00 12.41
C GLN A 86 4.00 10.60 13.17
N HIS A 87 4.68 9.56 12.72
CA HIS A 87 5.92 9.06 13.30
C HIS A 87 7.11 9.17 12.35
N SER A 88 6.90 9.69 11.13
CA SER A 88 7.92 9.74 10.08
C SER A 88 8.74 11.02 10.18
N ASP A 89 10.06 10.88 10.00
CA ASP A 89 10.99 11.99 9.88
C ASP A 89 11.00 12.55 8.45
N TYR A 90 10.92 11.64 7.46
CA TYR A 90 10.92 11.99 6.04
C TYR A 90 9.82 11.28 5.26
N GLY A 91 9.49 11.80 4.09
CA GLY A 91 8.56 11.17 3.17
C GLY A 91 8.97 11.33 1.71
N ILE A 92 8.67 10.32 0.88
CA ILE A 92 8.76 10.47 -0.57
C ILE A 92 7.41 10.97 -1.11
N LEU A 93 7.44 12.06 -1.85
CA LEU A 93 6.27 12.81 -2.29
C LEU A 93 6.20 12.90 -3.81
N ILE A 94 5.09 12.45 -4.39
CA ILE A 94 4.79 12.67 -5.80
C ILE A 94 3.88 13.88 -5.99
N THR A 95 4.26 14.77 -6.94
CA THR A 95 3.56 16.03 -7.19
C THR A 95 3.34 16.25 -8.67
N ARG A 96 2.47 17.21 -9.01
CA ARG A 96 2.27 17.73 -10.36
C ARG A 96 3.08 19.01 -10.57
N THR A 97 4.02 18.94 -11.49
CA THR A 97 4.86 20.10 -11.89
C THR A 97 4.42 20.72 -13.20
N ASP A 98 3.78 19.93 -14.10
CA ASP A 98 3.26 20.41 -15.37
C ASP A 98 1.85 19.86 -15.64
N PRO A 99 0.80 20.70 -15.63
CA PRO A 99 -0.56 20.28 -15.95
C PRO A 99 -0.86 20.24 -17.46
N ASP A 100 -0.01 20.84 -18.32
CA ASP A 100 -0.30 21.05 -19.74
C ASP A 100 0.21 19.93 -20.65
N VAL A 101 0.72 18.87 -20.03
CA VAL A 101 1.10 17.61 -20.70
C VAL A 101 0.21 16.45 -20.26
N ALA A 102 0.32 15.30 -20.92
CA ALA A 102 -0.38 14.08 -20.53
C ALA A 102 -0.09 13.73 -19.04
N LYS A 103 -1.12 13.32 -18.30
CA LYS A 103 -1.09 13.25 -16.82
C LYS A 103 0.14 12.55 -16.23
N HIS A 104 0.65 11.49 -16.87
CA HIS A 104 1.84 10.77 -16.41
C HIS A 104 3.15 11.52 -16.63
N ARG A 105 3.21 12.44 -17.60
CA ARG A 105 4.42 13.18 -17.97
C ARG A 105 4.63 14.45 -17.15
N GLY A 106 3.57 14.95 -16.51
CA GLY A 106 3.61 16.18 -15.73
C GLY A 106 3.92 15.96 -14.24
N LEU A 107 4.49 14.83 -13.86
CA LEU A 107 4.75 14.46 -12.48
C LEU A 107 6.23 14.53 -12.15
N THR A 108 6.55 15.00 -10.94
CA THR A 108 7.90 15.00 -10.37
C THR A 108 7.86 14.48 -8.95
N MET A 109 8.91 13.80 -8.54
CA MET A 109 8.99 13.19 -7.22
C MET A 109 10.09 13.84 -6.39
N PHE A 110 9.81 14.01 -5.11
CA PHE A 110 10.70 14.61 -4.12
C PHE A 110 10.76 13.75 -2.88
N PHE A 111 11.73 13.98 -2.02
CA PHE A 111 11.63 13.64 -0.61
C PHE A 111 11.64 14.93 0.21
N LEU A 112 11.03 14.89 1.39
CA LEU A 112 10.95 16.07 2.26
C LEU A 112 11.02 15.67 3.74
N ASP A 113 11.45 16.61 4.57
CA ASP A 113 11.34 16.53 6.02
C ASP A 113 9.87 16.73 6.42
N MET A 114 9.31 15.77 7.14
CA MET A 114 7.91 15.81 7.59
C MET A 114 7.64 16.85 8.69
N LYS A 115 8.70 17.48 9.22
CA LYS A 115 8.66 18.54 10.21
C LYS A 115 8.85 19.94 9.59
N SER A 116 8.92 20.03 8.25
CA SER A 116 9.02 21.30 7.54
C SER A 116 7.83 22.21 7.83
N ASP A 117 8.09 23.52 7.85
CA ASP A 117 7.02 24.52 7.96
C ASP A 117 5.99 24.34 6.84
N GLY A 118 4.70 24.39 7.21
CA GLY A 118 3.58 24.20 6.26
C GLY A 118 3.14 22.74 6.08
N VAL A 119 3.81 21.75 6.69
CA VAL A 119 3.33 20.36 6.76
C VAL A 119 2.42 20.19 7.97
N ASP A 120 1.17 19.76 7.75
CA ASP A 120 0.20 19.46 8.81
C ASP A 120 -0.26 18.00 8.66
N ILE A 121 -0.07 17.21 9.71
CA ILE A 121 -0.33 15.76 9.72
C ILE A 121 -1.51 15.48 10.64
N ARG A 122 -2.57 14.85 10.11
CA ARG A 122 -3.80 14.54 10.86
C ARG A 122 -4.08 13.05 10.83
N PRO A 123 -3.98 12.34 11.96
CA PRO A 123 -4.32 10.93 12.03
C PRO A 123 -5.79 10.66 11.71
N ILE A 124 -6.06 9.61 10.94
CA ILE A 124 -7.41 9.17 10.57
C ILE A 124 -7.82 8.03 11.49
N LYS A 125 -8.92 8.21 12.24
CA LYS A 125 -9.49 7.14 13.05
C LYS A 125 -10.19 6.12 12.17
N GLN A 126 -9.74 4.88 12.21
CA GLN A 126 -10.25 3.78 11.42
C GLN A 126 -11.36 3.01 12.15
N ALA A 127 -12.11 2.18 11.42
CA ALA A 127 -13.20 1.38 11.97
C ALA A 127 -12.74 0.34 13.02
N ASN A 128 -11.49 -0.13 12.92
CA ASN A 128 -10.88 -1.04 13.91
C ASN A 128 -10.37 -0.33 15.17
N GLY A 129 -10.51 1.02 15.25
CA GLY A 129 -10.03 1.83 16.36
C GLY A 129 -8.60 2.38 16.21
N ASP A 130 -7.83 1.87 15.25
CA ASP A 130 -6.47 2.33 14.97
C ASP A 130 -6.45 3.73 14.33
N SER A 131 -5.29 4.37 14.33
CA SER A 131 -5.03 5.65 13.67
C SER A 131 -3.68 5.63 12.95
N GLY A 132 -3.38 4.53 12.28
CA GLY A 132 -2.12 4.33 11.56
C GLY A 132 -2.02 5.07 10.22
N PHE A 133 -3.16 5.51 9.65
CA PHE A 133 -3.20 6.32 8.44
C PHE A 133 -3.41 7.80 8.75
N ASN A 134 -2.92 8.65 7.84
CA ASN A 134 -2.97 10.10 8.03
C ASN A 134 -3.42 10.81 6.76
N GLU A 135 -4.06 11.97 6.95
CA GLU A 135 -4.06 13.07 6.01
C GLU A 135 -2.80 13.91 6.23
N VAL A 136 -2.20 14.39 5.15
CA VAL A 136 -1.04 15.28 5.19
C VAL A 136 -1.30 16.46 4.28
N PHE A 137 -1.35 17.65 4.84
CA PHE A 137 -1.58 18.91 4.14
C PHE A 137 -0.25 19.62 3.90
N PHE A 138 -0.14 20.27 2.75
CA PHE A 138 1.01 21.09 2.37
C PHE A 138 0.52 22.50 2.07
N ASP A 139 0.98 23.47 2.84
CA ASP A 139 0.71 24.88 2.63
C ASP A 139 2.05 25.64 2.44
N ASN A 140 2.37 25.95 1.18
CA ASN A 140 3.59 26.63 0.79
C ASN A 140 4.88 25.97 1.32
N VAL A 141 4.91 24.64 1.42
CA VAL A 141 6.09 23.88 1.87
C VAL A 141 7.21 24.05 0.85
N ARG A 142 8.40 24.45 1.32
CA ARG A 142 9.56 24.69 0.47
C ARG A 142 10.52 23.50 0.50
N ILE A 143 10.78 22.93 -0.66
CA ILE A 143 11.68 21.77 -0.84
C ILE A 143 12.85 22.20 -1.75
N PRO A 144 14.13 22.05 -1.33
CA PRO A 144 15.28 22.28 -2.20
C PRO A 144 15.26 21.38 -3.44
N ASP A 145 15.70 21.87 -4.61
CA ASP A 145 15.79 21.05 -5.84
C ASP A 145 16.71 19.84 -5.68
N ALA A 146 17.69 19.91 -4.79
CA ALA A 146 18.55 18.76 -4.42
C ALA A 146 17.79 17.58 -3.78
N GLN A 147 16.57 17.80 -3.29
CA GLN A 147 15.69 16.74 -2.76
C GLN A 147 14.76 16.14 -3.83
N ARG A 148 14.97 16.46 -5.08
CA ARG A 148 14.25 15.87 -6.21
C ARG A 148 14.79 14.45 -6.51
N LEU A 149 13.87 13.53 -6.80
CA LEU A 149 14.17 12.16 -7.19
C LEU A 149 13.95 12.00 -8.70
N GLY A 150 15.02 11.81 -9.44
CA GLY A 150 15.01 11.78 -10.92
C GLY A 150 14.89 13.17 -11.54
N GLU A 151 14.57 13.25 -12.84
CA GLU A 151 14.40 14.51 -13.56
C GLU A 151 12.98 15.08 -13.41
N VAL A 152 12.83 16.39 -13.73
CA VAL A 152 11.50 17.01 -13.81
C VAL A 152 10.68 16.29 -14.89
N GLY A 153 9.48 15.84 -14.56
CA GLY A 153 8.63 15.05 -15.45
C GLY A 153 8.84 13.52 -15.32
N ASP A 154 9.88 13.06 -14.64
CA ASP A 154 10.15 11.62 -14.42
C ASP A 154 9.36 11.01 -13.24
N GLY A 155 8.56 11.81 -12.53
CA GLY A 155 7.89 11.38 -11.30
C GLY A 155 7.08 10.09 -11.42
N TRP A 156 6.46 9.86 -12.59
CA TRP A 156 5.74 8.60 -12.82
C TRP A 156 6.67 7.38 -12.89
N LYS A 157 7.80 7.50 -13.57
CA LYS A 157 8.83 6.46 -13.65
C LYS A 157 9.40 6.15 -12.26
N VAL A 158 9.69 7.19 -11.47
CA VAL A 158 10.16 7.05 -10.09
C VAL A 158 9.10 6.36 -9.23
N ALA A 159 7.84 6.78 -9.32
CA ALA A 159 6.72 6.17 -8.59
C ALA A 159 6.53 4.68 -8.96
N LEU A 160 6.68 4.31 -10.22
CA LEU A 160 6.60 2.90 -10.63
C LEU A 160 7.69 2.05 -9.96
N THR A 161 8.91 2.59 -9.79
CA THR A 161 9.97 1.89 -9.03
C THR A 161 9.56 1.67 -7.58
N THR A 162 8.99 2.70 -6.93
CA THR A 162 8.46 2.58 -5.56
C THR A 162 7.37 1.52 -5.48
N LEU A 163 6.38 1.55 -6.36
CA LEU A 163 5.25 0.61 -6.39
C LEU A 163 5.67 -0.83 -6.72
N MET A 164 6.72 -1.02 -7.52
CA MET A 164 7.29 -2.35 -7.78
C MET A 164 7.95 -2.92 -6.52
N ASN A 165 8.73 -2.10 -5.81
CA ASN A 165 9.34 -2.50 -4.54
C ASN A 165 8.29 -2.74 -3.44
N GLU A 166 7.20 -1.96 -3.41
CA GLU A 166 6.05 -2.20 -2.53
C GLU A 166 5.49 -3.61 -2.73
N ARG A 167 5.27 -4.04 -3.96
CA ARG A 167 4.77 -5.38 -4.28
C ARG A 167 5.73 -6.49 -3.84
N LEU A 168 7.04 -6.24 -3.90
CA LEU A 168 8.05 -7.18 -3.42
C LEU A 168 8.10 -7.23 -1.90
N ALA A 169 8.09 -6.09 -1.24
CA ALA A 169 8.15 -5.98 0.22
C ALA A 169 6.88 -6.53 0.90
N ILE A 170 5.69 -6.22 0.34
CA ILE A 170 4.40 -6.64 0.89
C ILE A 170 3.97 -8.01 0.35
N GLY A 171 4.25 -8.32 -0.91
CA GLY A 171 3.71 -9.48 -1.62
C GLY A 171 4.09 -10.84 -1.03
N GLY A 172 5.21 -10.93 -0.31
CA GLY A 172 5.63 -12.14 0.41
C GLY A 172 5.04 -12.29 1.81
N SER A 173 4.46 -11.22 2.36
CA SER A 173 3.98 -11.14 3.75
C SER A 173 2.50 -10.81 3.88
N ILE A 174 1.71 -10.81 2.79
CA ILE A 174 0.28 -10.53 2.88
C ILE A 174 -0.38 -11.59 3.75
N ALA A 175 -0.91 -11.16 4.88
CA ALA A 175 -1.68 -12.02 5.76
C ALA A 175 -2.91 -12.56 5.03
N THR A 176 -3.06 -13.88 5.04
CA THR A 176 -4.20 -14.55 4.41
C THR A 176 -5.34 -14.84 5.39
N GLY A 177 -5.06 -14.75 6.70
CA GLY A 177 -5.96 -15.18 7.77
C GLY A 177 -5.96 -16.71 7.99
N PHE A 178 -5.21 -17.47 7.19
CA PHE A 178 -5.24 -18.94 7.28
C PHE A 178 -4.64 -19.48 8.60
N PRO A 179 -3.51 -18.99 9.10
CA PRO A 179 -3.00 -19.41 10.41
C PRO A 179 -3.99 -19.09 11.55
N GLU A 180 -4.64 -17.94 11.48
CA GLU A 180 -5.59 -17.48 12.50
C GLU A 180 -6.85 -18.36 12.57
N ILE A 181 -7.45 -18.69 11.41
CA ILE A 181 -8.61 -19.61 11.38
C ILE A 181 -8.21 -21.02 11.78
N GLN A 182 -7.02 -21.49 11.42
CA GLN A 182 -6.53 -22.79 11.81
C GLN A 182 -6.37 -22.88 13.34
N ALA A 183 -5.80 -21.86 13.96
CA ALA A 183 -5.68 -21.78 15.42
C ALA A 183 -7.06 -21.75 16.09
N LEU A 184 -7.98 -20.89 15.60
CA LEU A 184 -9.35 -20.81 16.13
C LEU A 184 -10.06 -22.17 16.07
N VAL A 185 -10.03 -22.86 14.94
CA VAL A 185 -10.73 -24.14 14.73
C VAL A 185 -10.17 -25.24 15.61
N SER A 186 -8.86 -25.21 15.92
CA SER A 186 -8.24 -26.21 16.81
C SER A 186 -8.72 -26.11 18.26
N GLU A 187 -9.23 -24.96 18.68
CA GLU A 187 -9.69 -24.70 20.06
C GLU A 187 -11.22 -24.60 20.21
N LEU A 188 -11.92 -24.37 19.08
CA LEU A 188 -13.35 -24.10 19.12
C LEU A 188 -14.17 -25.41 19.22
N VAL A 189 -15.14 -25.39 20.15
CA VAL A 189 -16.13 -26.46 20.29
C VAL A 189 -17.49 -25.89 19.91
N LEU A 190 -18.12 -26.52 18.91
CA LEU A 190 -19.48 -26.23 18.45
C LEU A 190 -20.50 -27.06 19.23
N ALA A 191 -21.78 -26.79 19.05
CA ALA A 191 -22.84 -27.61 19.66
C ALA A 191 -22.81 -29.08 19.19
N SER A 192 -22.25 -29.32 17.99
CA SER A 192 -22.07 -30.65 17.40
C SER A 192 -20.78 -31.37 17.80
N GLY A 193 -19.88 -30.73 18.54
CA GLY A 193 -18.55 -31.24 18.88
C GLY A 193 -17.42 -30.33 18.46
N PRO A 194 -16.15 -30.81 18.44
CA PRO A 194 -15.01 -29.99 18.00
C PRO A 194 -15.20 -29.41 16.59
N ALA A 195 -14.89 -28.14 16.40
CA ALA A 195 -15.03 -27.51 15.08
C ALA A 195 -14.14 -28.16 14.01
N SER A 196 -13.02 -28.75 14.43
CA SER A 196 -12.12 -29.54 13.56
C SER A 196 -12.76 -30.80 12.97
N ASP A 197 -13.83 -31.32 13.58
CA ASP A 197 -14.53 -32.53 13.12
C ASP A 197 -15.73 -32.18 12.21
N ASP A 198 -16.18 -30.94 12.22
CA ASP A 198 -17.29 -30.49 11.38
C ASP A 198 -16.89 -30.52 9.90
N GLN A 199 -17.72 -31.21 9.07
CA GLN A 199 -17.44 -31.42 7.65
C GLN A 199 -17.39 -30.10 6.83
N ALA A 200 -18.24 -29.12 7.16
CA ALA A 200 -18.29 -27.85 6.46
C ALA A 200 -17.05 -26.99 6.79
N VAL A 201 -16.64 -27.00 8.07
CA VAL A 201 -15.40 -26.34 8.51
C VAL A 201 -14.18 -26.95 7.81
N ARG A 202 -14.07 -28.28 7.80
CA ARG A 202 -12.98 -29.01 7.14
C ARG A 202 -12.90 -28.69 5.65
N SER A 203 -14.04 -28.66 4.97
CA SER A 203 -14.10 -28.32 3.54
C SER A 203 -13.57 -26.91 3.26
N LYS A 204 -13.95 -25.93 4.09
CA LYS A 204 -13.44 -24.54 3.99
C LYS A 204 -11.95 -24.47 4.26
N LEU A 205 -11.47 -25.12 5.32
CA LEU A 205 -10.03 -25.17 5.63
C LEU A 205 -9.22 -25.78 4.48
N ALA A 206 -9.71 -26.84 3.85
CA ALA A 206 -9.03 -27.47 2.71
C ALA A 206 -8.91 -26.51 1.50
N ASP A 207 -9.98 -25.76 1.18
CA ASP A 207 -9.96 -24.76 0.10
C ASP A 207 -8.94 -23.64 0.39
N TRP A 208 -8.96 -23.08 1.61
CA TRP A 208 -8.02 -22.03 1.99
C TRP A 208 -6.59 -22.54 2.13
N TYR A 209 -6.38 -23.76 2.57
CA TYR A 209 -5.06 -24.39 2.57
C TYR A 209 -4.48 -24.49 1.15
N ALA A 210 -5.27 -24.96 0.19
CA ALA A 210 -4.85 -25.05 -1.20
C ALA A 210 -4.47 -23.67 -1.78
N LYS A 211 -5.30 -22.65 -1.52
CA LYS A 211 -5.00 -21.26 -1.91
C LYS A 211 -3.73 -20.72 -1.23
N SER A 212 -3.58 -20.94 0.07
CA SER A 212 -2.41 -20.49 0.84
C SER A 212 -1.12 -21.16 0.33
N ALA A 213 -1.17 -22.47 0.05
CA ALA A 213 -0.04 -23.20 -0.55
C ALA A 213 0.31 -22.66 -1.96
N GLY A 214 -0.71 -22.36 -2.77
CA GLY A 214 -0.54 -21.73 -4.09
C GLY A 214 0.15 -20.37 -3.99
N LEU A 215 -0.27 -19.52 -3.05
CA LEU A 215 0.35 -18.20 -2.80
C LEU A 215 1.81 -18.34 -2.37
N LYS A 216 2.10 -19.24 -1.42
CA LYS A 216 3.46 -19.52 -0.98
C LYS A 216 4.37 -19.93 -2.12
N ASN A 217 3.91 -20.85 -2.98
CA ASN A 217 4.69 -21.34 -4.12
C ASN A 217 4.88 -20.26 -5.19
N THR A 218 3.87 -19.42 -5.43
CA THR A 218 3.98 -18.27 -6.35
C THR A 218 5.00 -17.26 -5.85
N GLY A 219 4.99 -16.95 -4.54
CA GLY A 219 6.02 -16.09 -3.92
C GLY A 219 7.43 -16.69 -4.02
N ALA A 220 7.58 -17.99 -3.79
CA ALA A 220 8.88 -18.67 -3.91
C ALA A 220 9.42 -18.61 -5.35
N ARG A 221 8.56 -18.69 -6.37
CA ARG A 221 8.96 -18.51 -7.78
C ARG A 221 9.47 -17.11 -8.06
N ALA A 222 8.80 -16.07 -7.52
CA ALA A 222 9.24 -14.68 -7.66
C ALA A 222 10.62 -14.46 -7.02
N ILE A 223 10.85 -15.01 -5.80
CA ILE A 223 12.15 -14.95 -5.14
C ILE A 223 13.23 -15.67 -5.96
N SER A 224 12.91 -16.86 -6.54
CA SER A 224 13.84 -17.59 -7.40
C SER A 224 14.19 -16.81 -8.67
N ALA A 225 13.25 -16.09 -9.26
CA ALA A 225 13.51 -15.23 -10.42
C ALA A 225 14.47 -14.08 -10.04
N LEU A 226 14.20 -13.40 -8.91
CA LEU A 226 15.08 -12.34 -8.38
C LEU A 226 16.51 -12.85 -8.13
N SER A 227 16.67 -14.05 -7.56
CA SER A 227 18.00 -14.62 -7.28
C SER A 227 18.81 -14.91 -8.54
N LYS A 228 18.14 -15.01 -9.70
CA LYS A 228 18.77 -15.17 -11.02
C LYS A 228 18.97 -13.84 -11.76
N GLY A 229 18.66 -12.70 -11.10
CA GLY A 229 18.74 -11.38 -11.72
C GLY A 229 17.56 -11.04 -12.63
N GLU A 230 16.50 -11.85 -12.63
CA GLU A 230 15.27 -11.58 -13.36
C GLU A 230 14.40 -10.58 -12.57
N ILE A 231 13.65 -9.74 -13.26
CA ILE A 231 12.69 -8.82 -12.61
C ILE A 231 11.34 -9.54 -12.57
N PRO A 232 10.73 -9.72 -11.38
CA PRO A 232 9.40 -10.29 -11.26
C PRO A 232 8.36 -9.49 -12.06
N GLY A 233 7.54 -10.19 -12.81
CA GLY A 233 6.58 -9.60 -13.73
C GLY A 233 5.24 -9.22 -13.08
N PRO A 234 4.26 -8.84 -13.91
CA PRO A 234 2.92 -8.42 -13.48
C PRO A 234 2.12 -9.54 -12.79
N GLU A 235 2.53 -10.80 -12.92
CA GLU A 235 1.94 -11.97 -12.24
C GLU A 235 2.00 -11.87 -10.71
N ASN A 236 2.89 -11.07 -10.14
CA ASN A 236 2.91 -10.80 -8.69
C ASN A 236 1.63 -10.13 -8.18
N SER A 237 0.84 -9.53 -9.09
CA SER A 237 -0.49 -9.01 -8.76
C SER A 237 -1.47 -10.09 -8.30
N ILE A 238 -1.28 -11.36 -8.70
CA ILE A 238 -2.10 -12.50 -8.33
C ILE A 238 -2.05 -12.73 -6.82
N GLY A 239 -0.86 -12.62 -6.23
CA GLY A 239 -0.64 -12.85 -4.80
C GLY A 239 -1.55 -11.96 -3.95
N LYS A 240 -1.51 -10.66 -4.17
CA LYS A 240 -2.30 -9.69 -3.42
C LYS A 240 -3.81 -9.84 -3.68
N LEU A 241 -4.21 -10.05 -4.92
CA LEU A 241 -5.62 -10.23 -5.29
C LEU A 241 -6.26 -11.43 -4.57
N VAL A 242 -5.56 -12.56 -4.53
CA VAL A 242 -6.06 -13.77 -3.87
C VAL A 242 -6.01 -13.65 -2.35
N ALA A 243 -4.90 -13.15 -1.79
CA ALA A 243 -4.72 -13.02 -0.34
C ALA A 243 -5.74 -12.06 0.29
N GLY A 244 -6.02 -10.91 -0.33
CA GLY A 244 -6.99 -9.95 0.21
C GLY A 244 -8.42 -10.49 0.24
N GLY A 245 -8.86 -11.16 -0.84
CA GLY A 245 -10.15 -11.84 -0.87
C GLY A 245 -10.25 -12.98 0.16
N MET A 246 -9.20 -13.79 0.25
CA MET A 246 -9.11 -14.91 1.18
C MET A 246 -9.17 -14.44 2.65
N MET A 247 -8.43 -13.38 3.01
CA MET A 247 -8.46 -12.82 4.36
C MET A 247 -9.87 -12.36 4.75
N GLN A 248 -10.60 -11.71 3.85
CA GLN A 248 -11.96 -11.25 4.13
C GLN A 248 -12.94 -12.41 4.30
N ASP A 249 -12.85 -13.43 3.43
CA ASP A 249 -13.69 -14.62 3.52
C ASP A 249 -13.44 -15.40 4.83
N ILE A 250 -12.18 -15.57 5.20
CA ILE A 250 -11.79 -16.23 6.45
C ILE A 250 -12.27 -15.42 7.65
N ALA A 251 -12.04 -14.12 7.68
CA ALA A 251 -12.41 -13.28 8.81
C ALA A 251 -13.92 -13.32 9.07
N LYS A 252 -14.72 -13.22 7.99
CA LYS A 252 -16.18 -13.32 8.06
C LYS A 252 -16.61 -14.69 8.59
N PHE A 253 -16.10 -15.76 8.00
CA PHE A 253 -16.42 -17.12 8.41
C PHE A 253 -16.03 -17.38 9.88
N ALA A 254 -14.86 -16.91 10.30
CA ALA A 254 -14.36 -17.09 11.66
C ALA A 254 -15.19 -16.34 12.71
N VAL A 255 -15.70 -15.14 12.39
CA VAL A 255 -16.64 -14.43 13.25
C VAL A 255 -17.96 -15.18 13.35
N ASP A 256 -18.54 -15.59 12.21
CA ASP A 256 -19.80 -16.32 12.15
C ASP A 256 -19.70 -17.66 12.91
N LEU A 257 -18.58 -18.36 12.79
CA LEU A 257 -18.34 -19.65 13.46
C LEU A 257 -18.33 -19.56 14.99
N GLN A 258 -17.93 -18.40 15.54
CA GLN A 258 -17.93 -18.13 16.98
C GLN A 258 -19.32 -17.79 17.53
N GLY A 259 -20.35 -17.63 16.68
CA GLY A 259 -21.68 -17.16 17.07
C GLY A 259 -21.63 -15.81 17.80
N ILE A 260 -22.32 -15.68 18.93
CA ILE A 260 -22.35 -14.43 19.71
C ILE A 260 -20.96 -14.03 20.23
N GLY A 261 -20.07 -15.00 20.47
CA GLY A 261 -18.69 -14.73 20.88
C GLY A 261 -17.88 -13.99 19.82
N GLY A 262 -18.25 -14.08 18.54
CA GLY A 262 -17.63 -13.33 17.45
C GLY A 262 -17.89 -11.82 17.49
N LEU A 263 -18.84 -11.35 18.28
CA LEU A 263 -19.13 -9.92 18.47
C LEU A 263 -18.27 -9.28 19.57
N VAL A 264 -17.56 -10.07 20.36
CA VAL A 264 -16.75 -9.58 21.47
C VAL A 264 -15.44 -9.03 20.93
N THR A 265 -15.21 -7.74 21.13
CA THR A 265 -14.01 -7.00 20.64
C THR A 265 -13.02 -6.65 21.74
N ASP A 266 -13.38 -6.86 23.03
CA ASP A 266 -12.45 -6.65 24.14
C ASP A 266 -11.39 -7.77 24.16
N PRO A 267 -10.10 -7.45 23.96
CA PRO A 267 -9.03 -8.46 23.92
C PRO A 267 -8.90 -9.28 25.22
N ALA A 268 -9.36 -8.73 26.35
CA ALA A 268 -9.26 -9.41 27.65
C ALA A 268 -10.20 -10.61 27.78
N ILE A 269 -11.33 -10.61 27.05
CA ILE A 269 -12.36 -11.65 27.13
C ILE A 269 -12.66 -12.34 25.79
N ALA A 270 -12.27 -11.73 24.68
CA ALA A 270 -12.45 -12.30 23.34
C ALA A 270 -11.48 -13.47 23.11
N ARG A 271 -11.95 -14.50 22.38
CA ARG A 271 -11.06 -15.56 21.89
C ARG A 271 -9.97 -14.96 21.00
N SER A 272 -8.77 -15.56 21.06
CA SER A 272 -7.60 -15.12 20.29
C SER A 272 -7.34 -13.60 20.45
N GLN A 273 -7.65 -13.03 21.62
CA GLN A 273 -7.46 -11.61 21.93
C GLN A 273 -8.07 -10.66 20.88
N ALA A 274 -9.26 -11.00 20.38
CA ALA A 274 -10.00 -10.30 19.35
C ALA A 274 -9.27 -10.16 17.97
N GLN A 275 -8.25 -10.97 17.70
CA GLN A 275 -7.52 -10.94 16.42
C GLN A 275 -8.43 -11.16 15.21
N ILE A 276 -9.42 -12.08 15.33
CA ILE A 276 -10.38 -12.36 14.27
C ILE A 276 -11.26 -11.14 13.96
N GLN A 277 -11.73 -10.44 14.99
CA GLN A 277 -12.54 -9.24 14.86
C GLN A 277 -11.73 -8.08 14.26
N ALA A 278 -10.48 -7.91 14.70
CA ALA A 278 -9.55 -6.95 14.12
C ALA A 278 -9.27 -7.26 12.64
N MET A 279 -9.08 -8.55 12.30
CA MET A 279 -8.89 -9.00 10.91
C MET A 279 -10.13 -8.72 10.06
N LEU A 280 -11.36 -8.90 10.58
CA LEU A 280 -12.59 -8.57 9.86
C LEU A 280 -12.64 -7.08 9.52
N MET A 281 -12.37 -6.21 10.50
CA MET A 281 -12.37 -4.75 10.30
C MET A 281 -11.26 -4.27 9.36
N ARG A 282 -10.11 -4.95 9.34
CA ARG A 282 -8.96 -4.63 8.48
C ARG A 282 -9.12 -5.13 7.03
N SER A 283 -9.79 -6.26 6.84
CA SER A 283 -9.82 -6.98 5.56
C SER A 283 -10.35 -6.18 4.36
N PRO A 284 -11.35 -5.28 4.48
CA PRO A 284 -11.77 -4.45 3.35
C PRO A 284 -10.66 -3.54 2.81
N ALA A 285 -9.83 -2.98 3.70
CA ALA A 285 -8.73 -2.11 3.31
C ALA A 285 -7.65 -2.89 2.55
N VAL A 286 -7.37 -4.14 2.92
CA VAL A 286 -6.42 -5.01 2.21
C VAL A 286 -6.82 -5.22 0.75
N ARG A 287 -8.10 -5.15 0.40
CA ARG A 287 -8.59 -5.26 -0.98
C ARG A 287 -8.47 -3.96 -1.79
N ILE A 288 -8.16 -2.85 -1.12
CA ILE A 288 -8.07 -1.51 -1.71
C ILE A 288 -6.63 -1.03 -1.80
N GLU A 289 -5.87 -1.12 -0.72
CA GLU A 289 -4.47 -0.69 -0.64
C GLU A 289 -3.55 -1.51 -1.54
N GLY A 290 -2.39 -0.97 -1.92
CA GLY A 290 -1.43 -1.66 -2.80
C GLY A 290 -1.99 -2.02 -4.18
N GLY A 291 -3.00 -1.28 -4.65
CA GLY A 291 -3.82 -1.52 -5.83
C GLY A 291 -5.10 -2.29 -5.52
N THR A 292 -6.25 -1.72 -5.94
CA THR A 292 -7.56 -2.36 -5.75
C THR A 292 -7.65 -3.68 -6.51
N ASP A 293 -8.57 -4.56 -6.08
CA ASP A 293 -8.86 -5.81 -6.78
C ASP A 293 -9.14 -5.57 -8.28
N GLN A 294 -9.81 -4.47 -8.63
CA GLN A 294 -10.13 -4.10 -10.01
C GLN A 294 -8.85 -3.74 -10.79
N ILE A 295 -7.99 -2.89 -10.22
CA ILE A 295 -6.71 -2.52 -10.86
C ILE A 295 -5.82 -3.74 -11.04
N LEU A 296 -5.76 -4.65 -10.06
CA LEU A 296 -4.96 -5.87 -10.18
C LEU A 296 -5.51 -6.80 -11.27
N ARG A 297 -6.84 -6.91 -11.40
CA ARG A 297 -7.47 -7.67 -12.50
C ARG A 297 -7.15 -7.07 -13.86
N ASN A 298 -7.19 -5.74 -14.01
CA ASN A 298 -6.79 -5.09 -15.26
C ASN A 298 -5.32 -5.35 -15.60
N ILE A 299 -4.42 -5.25 -14.62
CA ILE A 299 -3.00 -5.57 -14.83
C ILE A 299 -2.82 -7.02 -15.28
N ILE A 300 -3.52 -7.96 -14.66
CA ILE A 300 -3.46 -9.38 -15.03
C ILE A 300 -4.03 -9.58 -16.44
N ALA A 301 -5.20 -9.00 -16.73
CA ALA A 301 -5.85 -9.10 -18.02
C ALA A 301 -4.96 -8.58 -19.16
N GLU A 302 -4.46 -7.35 -19.00
CA GLU A 302 -3.70 -6.68 -20.07
C GLU A 302 -2.28 -7.22 -20.20
N ARG A 303 -1.56 -7.45 -19.08
CA ARG A 303 -0.12 -7.70 -19.09
C ARG A 303 0.27 -9.17 -18.91
N VAL A 304 -0.59 -10.00 -18.32
CA VAL A 304 -0.34 -11.44 -18.17
C VAL A 304 -1.07 -12.23 -19.25
N LEU A 305 -2.36 -11.91 -19.48
CA LEU A 305 -3.19 -12.62 -20.44
C LEU A 305 -3.16 -12.00 -21.85
N GLY A 306 -2.59 -10.80 -22.03
CA GLY A 306 -2.50 -10.11 -23.32
C GLY A 306 -3.84 -9.66 -23.89
N LEU A 307 -4.84 -9.43 -23.01
CA LEU A 307 -6.15 -8.90 -23.44
C LEU A 307 -6.04 -7.42 -23.82
N PRO A 308 -6.92 -6.90 -24.68
CA PRO A 308 -6.93 -5.50 -25.07
C PRO A 308 -7.07 -4.56 -23.88
N GLU A 309 -6.38 -3.42 -23.93
CA GLU A 309 -6.57 -2.34 -22.95
C GLU A 309 -7.98 -1.73 -23.07
N ASP A 310 -8.55 -1.31 -21.93
CA ASP A 310 -9.78 -0.53 -21.91
C ASP A 310 -9.61 0.80 -22.65
N MET A 311 -10.67 1.24 -23.35
CA MET A 311 -10.70 2.58 -23.93
C MET A 311 -10.74 3.64 -22.81
N ARG A 312 -9.74 4.53 -22.80
CA ARG A 312 -9.63 5.60 -21.81
C ARG A 312 -9.71 6.96 -22.50
N ALA A 313 -10.68 7.78 -22.10
CA ALA A 313 -10.88 9.11 -22.63
C ALA A 313 -9.75 10.10 -22.30
N ASP A 314 -8.96 9.80 -21.27
CA ASP A 314 -7.84 10.62 -20.79
C ASP A 314 -6.49 10.27 -21.45
N LYS A 315 -6.44 9.25 -22.31
CA LYS A 315 -5.20 8.80 -22.94
C LYS A 315 -4.69 9.82 -23.97
N GLY A 316 -3.52 10.39 -23.68
CA GLY A 316 -2.89 11.39 -24.56
C GLY A 316 -3.42 12.81 -24.45
N VAL A 317 -4.38 13.06 -23.57
CA VAL A 317 -4.93 14.40 -23.30
C VAL A 317 -4.07 15.10 -22.24
N ALA A 318 -3.88 16.42 -22.36
CA ALA A 318 -3.24 17.23 -21.33
C ALA A 318 -4.04 17.16 -20.02
N PHE A 319 -3.36 17.08 -18.87
CA PHE A 319 -4.05 16.94 -17.59
C PHE A 319 -5.03 18.09 -17.32
N SER A 320 -4.65 19.33 -17.67
CA SER A 320 -5.50 20.53 -17.57
C SER A 320 -6.80 20.46 -18.38
N GLN A 321 -6.86 19.56 -19.38
CA GLN A 321 -8.02 19.40 -20.28
C GLN A 321 -8.88 18.18 -19.92
N ILE A 322 -8.50 17.38 -18.93
CA ILE A 322 -9.30 16.24 -18.48
C ILE A 322 -10.53 16.76 -17.73
N PRO A 323 -11.76 16.44 -18.17
CA PRO A 323 -12.99 16.91 -17.51
C PRO A 323 -13.03 16.49 -16.04
N THR A 324 -13.42 17.41 -15.18
CA THR A 324 -13.66 17.13 -13.76
C THR A 324 -15.17 17.00 -13.53
N SER A 325 -15.57 16.42 -12.38
CA SER A 325 -16.99 16.33 -12.01
C SER A 325 -17.69 17.69 -11.88
N GLN A 326 -16.91 18.77 -11.74
CA GLN A 326 -17.43 20.15 -11.71
C GLN A 326 -17.79 20.66 -13.11
N ASP A 327 -17.18 20.14 -14.17
CA ASP A 327 -17.43 20.54 -15.55
C ASP A 327 -18.70 19.88 -16.13
N SER A 328 -19.27 18.87 -15.48
CA SER A 328 -20.46 18.13 -15.90
C SER A 328 -21.79 18.83 -15.56
N GLY A 329 -21.76 19.98 -14.88
CA GLY A 329 -22.93 20.76 -14.45
C GLY A 329 -23.53 21.72 -15.48
N THR A 330 -22.97 21.78 -16.70
CA THR A 330 -23.40 22.71 -17.76
C THR A 330 -23.67 21.95 -19.07
N ARG A 331 -24.58 20.96 -19.01
CA ARG A 331 -25.26 20.44 -20.21
C ARG A 331 -26.74 20.16 -19.92
#